data_4406ac52ef18282213b364208feb987f
#
_entry.id   4406ac52ef18282213b364208feb987f
#
_cell.length_a   1.000
_cell.length_b   1.000
_cell.length_c   1.000
_cell.angle_alpha   90.00
_cell.angle_beta   90.00
_cell.angle_gamma   90.00
#
_symmetry.space_group_name_H-M   'P 1'
#
loop_
_entity.id
_entity.type
_entity.pdbx_description
1 polymer ?
#
loop_
_entity_poly.entity_id
_entity_poly.type
_entity_poly.pdbx_seq_one_letter_code
_entity_poly.pdbx_strand_id
1 'polypeptide(L)'
;MPKKPVHNLDISANYLTNALSVRVNQSENKTKELLKAPILKTQHARVRLLFILNAAETLEAVLPLIKAAKVDSRFEVKVIQVARLFRNQVREDAFEQLASRLKAEDIQTVNLSASDEINFSRIKNWQPDFVLRQSEWDQDFPDEYAIENFYWTKVIYVPYIVLEEFIENPNSNLPLFTMDFYEHVWRMYLAMEPSSKAMNTLDKTFISSDIFKPVGSMKAEMIRNVVPSWPENNLNKRVLWMPHHSIGDGWFNMGTFNHVYTDMLNWTRNHPNISVVLNPHPSLPDVIGSSDFDSINTEKYNQFLDEWNALPNAGFIVGESNYPYSAAADVVLTDGISSLYEVQLQDTPIVYLERFDHVAFSEIGEKWMTGVHREQSLDGALNSVETLLGADDSLREQQIENAKMVLSETNVATKILDDMVAEFESEKLK
;
A
#
# COMPACT_ATOMS: atom_id res chain seq x y z
N MET A 1 -37.65 -11.89 3.43
CA MET A 1 -37.16 -13.18 3.97
C MET A 1 -35.74 -12.88 4.50
N PRO A 2 -35.42 -13.15 5.77
CA PRO A 2 -34.08 -12.93 6.28
C PRO A 2 -33.11 -13.85 5.54
N LYS A 3 -32.01 -13.28 4.98
CA LYS A 3 -30.92 -14.06 4.40
C LYS A 3 -30.38 -14.97 5.51
N LYS A 4 -30.34 -16.28 5.29
CA LYS A 4 -29.65 -17.21 6.18
C LYS A 4 -28.20 -16.75 6.32
N PRO A 5 -27.62 -16.72 7.53
CA PRO A 5 -26.20 -16.45 7.68
C PRO A 5 -25.44 -17.52 6.89
N VAL A 6 -24.57 -17.10 5.99
CA VAL A 6 -23.59 -17.99 5.33
C VAL A 6 -22.75 -18.56 6.47
N HIS A 7 -22.78 -19.88 6.65
CA HIS A 7 -22.03 -20.50 7.73
C HIS A 7 -20.52 -20.29 7.46
N ASN A 8 -19.82 -19.72 8.42
CA ASN A 8 -18.35 -19.53 8.39
C ASN A 8 -17.58 -20.83 8.04
N LEU A 9 -18.17 -21.98 8.32
CA LEU A 9 -17.65 -23.29 7.92
C LEU A 9 -17.58 -23.49 6.41
N ASP A 10 -18.54 -22.97 5.64
CA ASP A 10 -18.55 -23.13 4.17
C ASP A 10 -17.45 -22.27 3.51
N ILE A 11 -17.18 -21.10 4.06
CA ILE A 11 -16.11 -20.20 3.56
C ILE A 11 -14.74 -20.82 3.85
N SER A 12 -14.53 -21.35 5.06
CA SER A 12 -13.27 -22.01 5.43
C SER A 12 -13.04 -23.30 4.62
N ALA A 13 -14.11 -24.08 4.37
CA ALA A 13 -14.02 -25.28 3.55
C ALA A 13 -13.69 -24.95 2.09
N ASN A 14 -14.28 -23.89 1.52
CA ASN A 14 -13.98 -23.44 0.17
C ASN A 14 -12.54 -22.92 0.06
N TYR A 15 -12.07 -22.16 1.05
CA TYR A 15 -10.68 -21.70 1.10
C TYR A 15 -9.71 -22.89 1.13
N LEU A 16 -9.90 -23.85 2.03
CA LEU A 16 -9.06 -25.03 2.13
C LEU A 16 -9.09 -25.89 0.86
N THR A 17 -10.24 -25.99 0.21
CA THR A 17 -10.37 -26.73 -1.05
C THR A 17 -9.61 -26.03 -2.18
N ASN A 18 -9.71 -24.71 -2.28
CA ASN A 18 -8.97 -23.91 -3.27
C ASN A 18 -7.48 -23.99 -3.01
N ALA A 19 -7.04 -23.80 -1.77
CA ALA A 19 -5.64 -23.90 -1.37
C ALA A 19 -5.06 -25.31 -1.66
N LEU A 20 -5.83 -26.35 -1.43
CA LEU A 20 -5.43 -27.72 -1.75
C LEU A 20 -5.28 -27.92 -3.27
N SER A 21 -6.24 -27.43 -4.06
CA SER A 21 -6.19 -27.49 -5.52
C SER A 21 -4.97 -26.75 -6.08
N VAL A 22 -4.67 -25.57 -5.56
CA VAL A 22 -3.47 -24.79 -5.93
C VAL A 22 -2.20 -25.58 -5.63
N ARG A 23 -2.09 -26.17 -4.44
CA ARG A 23 -0.91 -26.99 -4.08
C ARG A 23 -0.75 -28.25 -4.94
N VAL A 24 -1.85 -28.93 -5.26
CA VAL A 24 -1.81 -30.08 -6.15
C VAL A 24 -1.31 -29.65 -7.53
N ASN A 25 -1.85 -28.57 -8.09
CA ASN A 25 -1.44 -28.04 -9.37
C ASN A 25 0.03 -27.60 -9.37
N GLN A 26 0.48 -26.92 -8.30
CA GLN A 26 1.89 -26.57 -8.10
C GLN A 26 2.81 -27.78 -8.08
N SER A 27 2.45 -28.80 -7.30
CA SER A 27 3.22 -30.02 -7.18
C SER A 27 3.32 -30.75 -8.54
N GLU A 28 2.21 -30.82 -9.27
CA GLU A 28 2.17 -31.39 -10.62
C GLU A 28 3.02 -30.62 -11.60
N ASN A 29 2.90 -29.29 -11.61
CA ASN A 29 3.67 -28.41 -12.49
C ASN A 29 5.16 -28.44 -12.15
N LYS A 30 5.49 -28.38 -10.85
CA LYS A 30 6.88 -28.53 -10.39
C LYS A 30 7.48 -29.87 -10.81
N THR A 31 6.70 -30.95 -10.68
CA THR A 31 7.11 -32.28 -11.13
C THR A 31 7.31 -32.33 -12.64
N LYS A 32 6.39 -31.75 -13.42
CA LYS A 32 6.52 -31.65 -14.90
C LYS A 32 7.76 -30.88 -15.32
N GLU A 33 8.08 -29.78 -14.65
CA GLU A 33 9.27 -28.97 -14.95
C GLU A 33 10.57 -29.68 -14.53
N LEU A 34 10.58 -30.33 -13.38
CA LEU A 34 11.73 -31.17 -12.97
C LEU A 34 11.98 -32.32 -13.93
N LEU A 35 10.92 -32.90 -14.50
CA LEU A 35 11.04 -33.95 -15.51
C LEU A 35 11.45 -33.41 -16.89
N LYS A 36 11.19 -32.15 -17.21
CA LYS A 36 11.56 -31.50 -18.46
C LYS A 36 12.90 -30.76 -18.38
N ALA A 37 13.34 -30.39 -17.20
CA ALA A 37 14.60 -29.70 -17.03
C ALA A 37 15.74 -30.67 -17.35
N PRO A 38 16.49 -30.47 -18.45
CA PRO A 38 17.84 -31.02 -18.50
C PRO A 38 18.57 -30.41 -17.30
N ILE A 39 19.39 -31.19 -16.64
CA ILE A 39 20.16 -30.91 -15.41
C ILE A 39 21.07 -29.64 -15.49
N LEU A 40 20.74 -28.71 -16.32
CA LEU A 40 21.44 -27.45 -16.53
C LEU A 40 20.58 -26.28 -15.94
N LYS A 41 20.50 -26.21 -14.61
CA LYS A 41 20.47 -24.87 -14.01
C LYS A 41 21.76 -24.19 -14.43
N THR A 42 21.68 -23.26 -15.36
CA THR A 42 22.83 -22.42 -15.72
C THR A 42 23.23 -21.72 -14.41
N GLN A 43 24.42 -22.06 -13.89
CA GLN A 43 24.94 -21.40 -12.72
C GLN A 43 25.23 -19.96 -13.11
N HIS A 44 24.36 -19.04 -12.67
CA HIS A 44 24.59 -17.63 -12.86
C HIS A 44 25.67 -17.14 -11.89
N ALA A 45 26.54 -16.26 -12.37
CA ALA A 45 27.56 -15.67 -11.53
C ALA A 45 26.98 -14.68 -10.52
N ARG A 46 25.82 -14.09 -10.85
CA ARG A 46 25.09 -13.10 -10.06
C ARG A 46 23.65 -13.52 -9.88
N VAL A 47 23.06 -13.05 -8.80
CA VAL A 47 21.61 -13.22 -8.52
C VAL A 47 20.80 -12.50 -9.59
N ARG A 48 19.89 -13.17 -10.26
CA ARG A 48 18.96 -12.56 -11.21
C ARG A 48 17.66 -12.20 -10.52
N LEU A 49 17.40 -10.90 -10.42
CA LEU A 49 16.20 -10.34 -9.78
C LEU A 49 15.33 -9.64 -10.81
N LEU A 50 14.07 -10.08 -10.90
CA LEU A 50 13.06 -9.49 -11.75
C LEU A 50 12.04 -8.73 -10.92
N PHE A 51 11.77 -7.48 -11.29
CA PHE A 51 10.65 -6.70 -10.78
C PHE A 51 9.54 -6.65 -11.83
N ILE A 52 8.30 -6.97 -11.43
CA ILE A 52 7.09 -6.90 -12.24
C ILE A 52 6.19 -5.82 -11.64
N LEU A 53 6.02 -4.72 -12.37
CA LEU A 53 5.35 -3.52 -11.92
C LEU A 53 4.12 -3.23 -12.79
N ASN A 54 3.01 -2.79 -12.18
CA ASN A 54 1.78 -2.44 -12.89
C ASN A 54 1.11 -1.15 -12.39
N ALA A 55 1.62 -0.52 -11.32
CA ALA A 55 0.96 0.62 -10.69
C ALA A 55 1.97 1.65 -10.15
N ALA A 56 1.70 2.92 -10.38
CA ALA A 56 2.54 4.02 -9.90
C ALA A 56 2.36 4.26 -8.39
N GLU A 57 1.14 4.12 -7.89
CA GLU A 57 0.78 4.37 -6.49
C GLU A 57 1.40 3.39 -5.49
N THR A 58 1.77 2.19 -5.92
CA THR A 58 2.43 1.18 -5.08
C THR A 58 3.94 1.09 -5.31
N LEU A 59 4.48 1.88 -6.26
CA LEU A 59 5.90 1.88 -6.59
C LEU A 59 6.80 2.26 -5.40
N GLU A 60 6.35 3.17 -4.56
CA GLU A 60 7.13 3.70 -3.44
C GLU A 60 7.58 2.64 -2.44
N ALA A 61 6.80 1.57 -2.29
CA ALA A 61 7.17 0.45 -1.41
C ALA A 61 8.38 -0.36 -1.92
N VAL A 62 8.61 -0.39 -3.23
CA VAL A 62 9.65 -1.22 -3.86
C VAL A 62 10.76 -0.42 -4.55
N LEU A 63 10.54 0.87 -4.76
CA LEU A 63 11.50 1.76 -5.43
C LEU A 63 12.90 1.78 -4.77
N PRO A 64 13.02 1.86 -3.43
CA PRO A 64 14.33 1.80 -2.78
C PRO A 64 15.06 0.48 -3.06
N LEU A 65 14.34 -0.64 -3.09
CA LEU A 65 14.91 -1.96 -3.39
C LEU A 65 15.41 -2.05 -4.84
N ILE A 66 14.62 -1.53 -5.79
CA ILE A 66 15.03 -1.46 -7.20
C ILE A 66 16.34 -0.68 -7.33
N LYS A 67 16.42 0.50 -6.71
CA LYS A 67 17.61 1.36 -6.76
C LYS A 67 18.83 0.67 -6.12
N ALA A 68 18.66 0.08 -4.95
CA ALA A 68 19.73 -0.64 -4.26
C ALA A 68 20.21 -1.85 -5.07
N ALA A 69 19.31 -2.67 -5.60
CA ALA A 69 19.66 -3.84 -6.38
C ALA A 69 20.38 -3.49 -7.69
N LYS A 70 20.03 -2.38 -8.35
CA LYS A 70 20.69 -1.93 -9.61
C LYS A 70 22.16 -1.54 -9.42
N VAL A 71 22.53 -1.06 -8.25
CA VAL A 71 23.93 -0.66 -7.96
C VAL A 71 24.73 -1.75 -7.26
N ASP A 72 24.09 -2.81 -6.78
CA ASP A 72 24.74 -3.92 -6.12
C ASP A 72 25.33 -4.90 -7.17
N SER A 73 26.65 -5.02 -7.17
CA SER A 73 27.37 -5.87 -8.14
C SER A 73 27.03 -7.37 -8.04
N ARG A 74 26.41 -7.81 -6.95
CA ARG A 74 25.97 -9.20 -6.75
C ARG A 74 24.74 -9.55 -7.59
N PHE A 75 24.02 -8.53 -8.11
CA PHE A 75 22.75 -8.69 -8.81
C PHE A 75 22.84 -8.38 -10.31
N GLU A 76 22.03 -9.09 -11.09
CA GLU A 76 21.61 -8.76 -12.45
C GLU A 76 20.11 -8.46 -12.40
N VAL A 77 19.74 -7.19 -12.59
CA VAL A 77 18.37 -6.71 -12.35
C VAL A 77 17.65 -6.43 -13.66
N LYS A 78 16.41 -6.90 -13.76
CA LYS A 78 15.46 -6.47 -14.79
C LYS A 78 14.21 -5.90 -14.14
N VAL A 79 13.70 -4.84 -14.74
CA VAL A 79 12.41 -4.24 -14.38
C VAL A 79 11.51 -4.32 -15.60
N ILE A 80 10.33 -4.88 -15.45
CA ILE A 80 9.30 -4.90 -16.49
C ILE A 80 8.08 -4.18 -15.99
N GLN A 81 7.37 -3.58 -16.95
CA GLN A 81 6.08 -2.98 -16.73
C GLN A 81 5.05 -3.80 -17.50
N VAL A 82 3.98 -4.19 -16.81
CA VAL A 82 2.85 -4.92 -17.39
C VAL A 82 1.58 -4.09 -17.30
N ALA A 83 0.56 -4.46 -18.07
CA ALA A 83 -0.73 -3.80 -18.00
C ALA A 83 -1.34 -3.95 -16.60
N ARG A 84 -1.99 -2.88 -16.11
CA ARG A 84 -2.85 -2.95 -14.95
C ARG A 84 -4.28 -3.22 -15.39
N LEU A 85 -4.88 -4.23 -14.79
CA LEU A 85 -6.30 -4.52 -14.97
C LEU A 85 -7.10 -3.94 -13.80
N PHE A 86 -8.31 -3.52 -14.07
CA PHE A 86 -9.30 -3.17 -13.06
C PHE A 86 -10.66 -3.64 -13.56
N ARG A 87 -11.29 -4.58 -12.84
CA ARG A 87 -12.55 -5.21 -13.26
C ARG A 87 -12.45 -5.76 -14.70
N ASN A 88 -11.35 -6.44 -15.01
CA ASN A 88 -11.03 -7.03 -16.32
C ASN A 88 -10.89 -6.01 -17.48
N GLN A 89 -10.65 -4.75 -17.17
CA GLN A 89 -10.37 -3.71 -18.18
C GLN A 89 -8.95 -3.18 -17.98
N VAL A 90 -8.24 -2.99 -19.08
CA VAL A 90 -6.90 -2.38 -19.06
C VAL A 90 -7.02 -0.91 -18.67
N ARG A 91 -6.22 -0.48 -17.71
CA ARG A 91 -6.06 0.92 -17.30
C ARG A 91 -4.86 1.50 -18.05
N GLU A 92 -5.11 2.07 -19.24
CA GLU A 92 -4.06 2.69 -20.06
C GLU A 92 -3.39 3.86 -19.34
N ASP A 93 -4.16 4.66 -18.60
CA ASP A 93 -3.68 5.76 -17.79
C ASP A 93 -2.68 5.30 -16.71
N ALA A 94 -2.91 4.17 -16.06
CA ALA A 94 -2.00 3.60 -15.06
C ALA A 94 -0.66 3.19 -15.67
N PHE A 95 -0.68 2.66 -16.90
CA PHE A 95 0.56 2.30 -17.60
C PHE A 95 1.41 3.53 -17.91
N GLU A 96 0.82 4.60 -18.42
CA GLU A 96 1.53 5.83 -18.75
C GLU A 96 2.06 6.54 -17.49
N GLN A 97 1.26 6.57 -16.42
CA GLN A 97 1.66 7.14 -15.12
C GLN A 97 2.89 6.42 -14.56
N LEU A 98 2.87 5.07 -14.54
CA LEU A 98 4.00 4.27 -14.08
C LEU A 98 5.24 4.49 -14.95
N ALA A 99 5.10 4.51 -16.28
CA ALA A 99 6.21 4.76 -17.21
C ALA A 99 6.85 6.13 -16.96
N SER A 100 6.03 7.17 -16.76
CA SER A 100 6.49 8.52 -16.44
C SER A 100 7.24 8.57 -15.12
N ARG A 101 6.72 7.89 -14.09
CA ARG A 101 7.35 7.81 -12.77
C ARG A 101 8.69 7.07 -12.83
N LEU A 102 8.75 5.91 -13.47
CA LEU A 102 10.00 5.14 -13.64
C LEU A 102 11.06 5.94 -14.40
N LYS A 103 10.65 6.68 -15.43
CA LYS A 103 11.53 7.58 -16.16
C LYS A 103 12.08 8.71 -15.28
N ALA A 104 11.25 9.32 -14.45
CA ALA A 104 11.68 10.38 -13.51
C ALA A 104 12.69 9.85 -12.48
N GLU A 105 12.61 8.56 -12.13
CA GLU A 105 13.51 7.87 -11.20
C GLU A 105 14.75 7.23 -11.88
N ASP A 106 14.97 7.47 -13.18
CA ASP A 106 16.03 6.87 -14.02
C ASP A 106 16.03 5.33 -13.99
N ILE A 107 14.84 4.75 -13.96
CA ILE A 107 14.66 3.31 -14.02
C ILE A 107 14.29 2.89 -15.43
N GLN A 108 15.20 2.18 -16.10
CA GLN A 108 14.96 1.61 -17.41
C GLN A 108 14.19 0.29 -17.27
N THR A 109 13.12 0.16 -18.05
CA THR A 109 12.35 -1.07 -18.16
C THR A 109 12.76 -1.86 -19.40
N VAL A 110 12.62 -3.18 -19.33
CA VAL A 110 12.74 -4.04 -20.51
C VAL A 110 11.51 -3.85 -21.38
N ASN A 111 11.72 -3.53 -22.64
CA ASN A 111 10.60 -3.36 -23.59
C ASN A 111 9.92 -4.71 -23.87
N LEU A 112 8.65 -4.80 -23.53
CA LEU A 112 7.78 -5.94 -23.78
C LEU A 112 6.83 -5.61 -24.93
N SER A 113 7.33 -5.68 -26.17
CA SER A 113 6.60 -5.33 -27.39
C SER A 113 5.82 -6.48 -28.02
N ALA A 114 5.86 -7.67 -27.44
CA ALA A 114 5.13 -8.85 -27.87
C ALA A 114 3.86 -9.09 -27.04
N SER A 115 3.11 -10.15 -27.35
CA SER A 115 1.99 -10.57 -26.50
C SER A 115 2.49 -11.00 -25.10
N ASP A 116 1.61 -10.97 -24.09
CA ASP A 116 1.96 -11.32 -22.70
C ASP A 116 2.50 -12.75 -22.61
N GLU A 117 1.93 -13.70 -23.35
CA GLU A 117 2.42 -15.09 -23.43
C GLU A 117 3.88 -15.15 -23.92
N ILE A 118 4.22 -14.45 -24.99
CA ILE A 118 5.59 -14.42 -25.52
C ILE A 118 6.52 -13.71 -24.52
N ASN A 119 6.08 -12.62 -23.94
CA ASN A 119 6.86 -11.86 -22.97
C ASN A 119 7.12 -12.69 -21.71
N PHE A 120 6.12 -13.39 -21.19
CA PHE A 120 6.24 -14.29 -20.05
C PHE A 120 7.24 -15.43 -20.35
N SER A 121 7.17 -16.03 -21.57
CA SER A 121 8.14 -17.04 -22.00
C SER A 121 9.56 -16.49 -22.07
N ARG A 122 9.77 -15.25 -22.51
CA ARG A 122 11.09 -14.58 -22.50
C ARG A 122 11.62 -14.38 -21.08
N ILE A 123 10.73 -13.99 -20.14
CA ILE A 123 11.08 -13.86 -18.73
C ILE A 123 11.52 -15.20 -18.17
N LYS A 124 10.73 -16.24 -18.39
CA LYS A 124 11.04 -17.60 -17.94
C LYS A 124 12.38 -18.08 -18.52
N ASN A 125 12.66 -17.83 -19.80
CA ASN A 125 13.92 -18.18 -20.45
C ASN A 125 15.13 -17.39 -19.91
N TRP A 126 14.92 -16.20 -19.34
CA TRP A 126 15.97 -15.46 -18.65
C TRP A 126 16.33 -16.09 -17.30
N GLN A 127 15.47 -16.96 -16.76
CA GLN A 127 15.65 -17.71 -15.52
C GLN A 127 16.00 -16.80 -14.33
N PRO A 128 15.12 -15.88 -13.90
CA PRO A 128 15.34 -15.13 -12.66
C PRO A 128 15.35 -16.10 -11.47
N ASP A 129 16.27 -15.85 -10.54
CA ASP A 129 16.32 -16.58 -9.27
C ASP A 129 15.22 -16.11 -8.34
N PHE A 130 14.91 -14.80 -8.40
CA PHE A 130 13.84 -14.17 -7.64
C PHE A 130 12.99 -13.28 -8.53
N VAL A 131 11.69 -13.29 -8.23
CA VAL A 131 10.70 -12.41 -8.85
C VAL A 131 9.99 -11.63 -7.74
N LEU A 132 10.01 -10.29 -7.82
CA LEU A 132 9.14 -9.44 -7.05
C LEU A 132 7.96 -9.03 -7.90
N ARG A 133 6.76 -9.43 -7.50
CA ARG A 133 5.51 -8.93 -8.04
C ARG A 133 4.96 -7.84 -7.12
N GLN A 134 4.67 -6.66 -7.67
CA GLN A 134 4.36 -5.43 -6.92
C GLN A 134 3.10 -5.53 -6.04
N SER A 135 2.12 -6.35 -6.41
CA SER A 135 0.84 -6.48 -5.72
C SER A 135 0.46 -7.94 -5.52
N GLU A 136 -0.30 -8.24 -4.48
CA GLU A 136 -0.87 -9.55 -4.19
C GLU A 136 -2.14 -9.86 -5.01
N TRP A 137 -2.72 -8.85 -5.65
CA TRP A 137 -4.00 -8.98 -6.37
C TRP A 137 -3.81 -9.53 -7.78
N ASP A 138 -4.11 -10.82 -8.00
CA ASP A 138 -4.00 -11.44 -9.32
C ASP A 138 -4.91 -10.77 -10.37
N GLN A 139 -6.09 -10.32 -9.96
CA GLN A 139 -7.02 -9.62 -10.86
C GLN A 139 -6.49 -8.28 -11.42
N ASP A 140 -5.41 -7.75 -10.86
CA ASP A 140 -4.77 -6.52 -11.33
C ASP A 140 -3.72 -6.78 -12.41
N PHE A 141 -3.45 -8.04 -12.74
CA PHE A 141 -2.46 -8.47 -13.72
C PHE A 141 -3.09 -9.26 -14.87
N PRO A 142 -2.49 -9.25 -16.09
CA PRO A 142 -2.85 -10.21 -17.12
C PRO A 142 -2.63 -11.66 -16.65
N ASP A 143 -3.47 -12.59 -17.12
CA ASP A 143 -3.53 -13.98 -16.66
C ASP A 143 -2.17 -14.69 -16.67
N GLU A 144 -1.28 -14.36 -17.62
CA GLU A 144 0.05 -14.93 -17.73
C GLU A 144 0.92 -14.60 -16.50
N TYR A 145 0.65 -13.47 -15.84
CA TYR A 145 1.38 -13.00 -14.65
C TYR A 145 0.68 -13.37 -13.33
N ALA A 146 -0.36 -14.21 -13.38
CA ALA A 146 -0.95 -14.78 -12.17
C ALA A 146 0.11 -15.52 -11.35
N ILE A 147 -0.01 -15.44 -10.02
CA ILE A 147 1.04 -15.92 -9.11
C ILE A 147 1.38 -17.40 -9.30
N GLU A 148 0.39 -18.22 -9.61
CA GLU A 148 0.54 -19.65 -9.81
C GLU A 148 1.47 -20.00 -10.99
N ASN A 149 1.65 -19.09 -11.94
CA ASN A 149 2.53 -19.28 -13.10
C ASN A 149 4.02 -19.14 -12.77
N PHE A 150 4.37 -18.66 -11.56
CA PHE A 150 5.76 -18.46 -11.12
C PHE A 150 6.35 -19.64 -10.33
N TYR A 151 5.75 -20.84 -10.39
CA TYR A 151 6.19 -22.04 -9.67
C TYR A 151 7.65 -22.48 -9.95
N TRP A 152 8.30 -21.92 -10.94
CA TRP A 152 9.66 -22.25 -11.39
C TRP A 152 10.73 -21.30 -10.80
N THR A 153 10.37 -20.30 -10.03
CA THR A 153 11.25 -19.31 -9.40
C THR A 153 10.78 -19.00 -7.97
N LYS A 154 11.57 -18.26 -7.20
CA LYS A 154 11.20 -17.79 -5.88
C LYS A 154 10.51 -16.44 -6.00
N VAL A 155 9.25 -16.35 -5.57
CA VAL A 155 8.53 -15.09 -5.49
C VAL A 155 8.82 -14.44 -4.14
N ILE A 156 9.19 -13.18 -4.16
CA ILE A 156 9.28 -12.31 -2.98
C ILE A 156 8.18 -11.27 -3.01
N TYR A 157 7.71 -10.89 -1.84
CA TYR A 157 6.70 -9.86 -1.69
C TYR A 157 7.12 -8.83 -0.65
N VAL A 158 6.92 -7.56 -0.99
CA VAL A 158 7.05 -6.41 -0.10
C VAL A 158 5.70 -5.71 -0.10
N PRO A 159 4.99 -5.66 1.02
CA PRO A 159 3.71 -4.97 1.10
C PRO A 159 3.81 -3.51 0.67
N TYR A 160 2.81 -3.05 -0.06
CA TYR A 160 2.74 -1.65 -0.48
C TYR A 160 2.21 -0.72 0.62
N ILE A 161 1.61 -1.29 1.66
CA ILE A 161 1.24 -0.59 2.90
C ILE A 161 2.32 -0.78 3.96
N VAL A 162 2.44 0.14 4.90
CA VAL A 162 3.43 0.04 5.98
C VAL A 162 2.98 -0.94 7.06
N LEU A 163 1.66 -0.96 7.36
CA LEU A 163 1.07 -1.80 8.41
C LEU A 163 -0.03 -2.69 7.85
N GLU A 164 0.23 -3.99 7.76
CA GLU A 164 -0.73 -5.00 7.29
C GLU A 164 -1.90 -5.24 8.26
N GLU A 165 -1.68 -5.00 9.54
CA GLU A 165 -2.62 -5.32 10.61
C GLU A 165 -3.17 -4.08 11.31
N PHE A 166 -3.46 -2.98 10.59
CA PHE A 166 -3.93 -1.74 11.23
C PHE A 166 -5.41 -1.79 11.63
N ILE A 167 -6.24 -2.49 10.87
CA ILE A 167 -7.68 -2.64 11.13
C ILE A 167 -8.04 -4.09 11.40
N GLU A 168 -9.17 -4.30 12.09
CA GLU A 168 -9.72 -5.64 12.28
C GLU A 168 -10.18 -6.25 10.96
N ASN A 169 -9.88 -7.54 10.76
CA ASN A 169 -10.46 -8.27 9.65
C ASN A 169 -11.96 -8.50 9.94
N PRO A 170 -12.88 -8.01 9.08
CA PRO A 170 -14.31 -8.20 9.29
C PRO A 170 -14.74 -9.66 9.29
N ASN A 171 -13.88 -10.55 8.75
CA ASN A 171 -14.05 -11.99 8.78
C ASN A 171 -13.09 -12.64 9.79
N SER A 172 -13.24 -12.31 11.07
CA SER A 172 -12.32 -12.70 12.15
C SER A 172 -12.00 -14.20 12.27
N ASN A 173 -12.77 -15.06 11.61
CA ASN A 173 -12.53 -16.52 11.58
C ASN A 173 -11.69 -16.97 10.37
N LEU A 174 -11.36 -16.06 9.45
CA LEU A 174 -10.49 -16.36 8.33
C LEU A 174 -9.03 -16.00 8.71
N PRO A 175 -8.05 -16.69 8.12
CA PRO A 175 -6.65 -16.29 8.24
C PRO A 175 -6.46 -14.84 7.77
N LEU A 176 -5.51 -14.12 8.35
CA LEU A 176 -5.14 -12.78 7.90
C LEU A 176 -4.71 -12.80 6.42
N PHE A 177 -3.92 -13.81 6.07
CA PHE A 177 -3.45 -14.05 4.71
C PHE A 177 -4.34 -15.12 4.06
N THR A 178 -5.50 -14.69 3.52
CA THR A 178 -6.51 -15.62 2.95
C THR A 178 -6.38 -15.84 1.45
N MET A 179 -5.49 -15.11 0.79
CA MET A 179 -5.32 -15.20 -0.65
C MET A 179 -4.35 -16.32 -1.01
N ASP A 180 -4.66 -17.04 -2.08
CA ASP A 180 -3.80 -18.08 -2.66
C ASP A 180 -2.39 -17.55 -2.98
N PHE A 181 -2.28 -16.24 -3.24
CA PHE A 181 -1.03 -15.56 -3.47
C PHE A 181 0.05 -15.89 -2.44
N TYR A 182 -0.26 -15.86 -1.15
CA TYR A 182 0.72 -16.04 -0.08
C TYR A 182 1.27 -17.47 0.00
N GLU A 183 0.56 -18.46 -0.52
CA GLU A 183 1.06 -19.84 -0.59
C GLU A 183 2.16 -20.01 -1.64
N HIS A 184 2.28 -19.09 -2.58
CA HIS A 184 3.30 -19.09 -3.64
C HIS A 184 4.53 -18.24 -3.30
N VAL A 185 4.47 -17.47 -2.21
CA VAL A 185 5.55 -16.55 -1.80
C VAL A 185 6.63 -17.32 -1.06
N TRP A 186 7.88 -17.16 -1.49
CA TRP A 186 9.04 -17.70 -0.78
C TRP A 186 9.38 -16.86 0.45
N ARG A 187 9.32 -15.50 0.33
CA ARG A 187 9.55 -14.56 1.42
C ARG A 187 8.61 -13.36 1.30
N MET A 188 8.06 -12.97 2.44
CA MET A 188 7.30 -11.74 2.63
C MET A 188 8.07 -10.85 3.61
N TYR A 189 8.57 -9.72 3.12
CA TYR A 189 9.37 -8.79 3.92
C TYR A 189 8.45 -7.76 4.57
N LEU A 190 8.23 -7.89 5.86
CA LEU A 190 7.29 -7.10 6.65
C LEU A 190 7.98 -5.95 7.37
N ALA A 191 7.21 -4.90 7.66
CA ALA A 191 7.67 -3.78 8.48
C ALA A 191 7.98 -4.22 9.93
N MET A 192 7.17 -5.14 10.47
CA MET A 192 7.28 -5.63 11.83
C MET A 192 6.82 -7.09 11.93
N GLU A 193 7.04 -7.73 13.08
CA GLU A 193 6.53 -9.08 13.34
C GLU A 193 5.00 -9.12 13.25
N PRO A 194 4.42 -10.13 12.58
CA PRO A 194 2.98 -10.36 12.62
C PRO A 194 2.49 -10.58 14.05
N SER A 195 1.28 -10.14 14.34
CA SER A 195 0.67 -10.37 15.65
C SER A 195 0.48 -11.86 15.96
N SER A 196 0.43 -12.20 17.25
CA SER A 196 0.08 -13.57 17.65
C SER A 196 -1.28 -14.02 17.12
N LYS A 197 -2.23 -13.07 16.97
CA LYS A 197 -3.55 -13.34 16.37
C LYS A 197 -3.40 -13.75 14.90
N ALA A 198 -2.61 -13.02 14.12
CA ALA A 198 -2.33 -13.34 12.72
C ALA A 198 -1.63 -14.71 12.61
N MET A 199 -0.59 -14.93 13.39
CA MET A 199 0.17 -16.19 13.38
C MET A 199 -0.71 -17.41 13.73
N ASN A 200 -1.61 -17.28 14.70
CA ASN A 200 -2.55 -18.36 15.05
C ASN A 200 -3.55 -18.69 13.93
N THR A 201 -3.77 -17.78 12.97
CA THR A 201 -4.63 -18.08 11.82
C THR A 201 -3.94 -18.94 10.78
N LEU A 202 -2.63 -19.00 10.75
CA LEU A 202 -1.85 -19.78 9.79
C LEU A 202 -2.08 -21.29 9.92
N ASP A 203 -2.44 -21.78 11.11
CA ASP A 203 -2.79 -23.19 11.33
C ASP A 203 -3.95 -23.67 10.43
N LYS A 204 -4.74 -22.74 9.88
CA LYS A 204 -5.85 -23.00 8.96
C LYS A 204 -5.45 -22.91 7.48
N THR A 205 -4.16 -22.69 7.19
CA THR A 205 -3.63 -22.50 5.85
C THR A 205 -2.49 -23.48 5.58
N PHE A 206 -1.96 -23.46 4.37
CA PHE A 206 -0.72 -24.16 4.01
C PHE A 206 0.50 -23.21 4.03
N ILE A 207 0.34 -22.01 4.54
CA ILE A 207 1.40 -21.00 4.61
C ILE A 207 2.34 -21.35 5.77
N SER A 208 3.64 -21.45 5.48
CA SER A 208 4.66 -21.57 6.53
C SER A 208 4.95 -20.22 7.18
N SER A 209 5.08 -20.21 8.50
CA SER A 209 5.54 -19.00 9.22
C SER A 209 6.92 -18.52 8.79
N ASP A 210 7.74 -19.40 8.19
CA ASP A 210 9.09 -19.07 7.74
C ASP A 210 9.16 -18.07 6.59
N ILE A 211 8.03 -17.85 5.89
CA ILE A 211 7.98 -16.85 4.82
C ILE A 211 8.08 -15.42 5.35
N PHE A 212 7.64 -15.15 6.57
CA PHE A 212 7.62 -13.81 7.15
C PHE A 212 9.00 -13.38 7.63
N LYS A 213 9.46 -12.22 7.14
CA LYS A 213 10.75 -11.62 7.49
C LYS A 213 10.52 -10.18 7.94
N PRO A 214 10.49 -9.91 9.25
CA PRO A 214 10.38 -8.57 9.78
C PRO A 214 11.73 -7.85 9.63
N VAL A 215 11.80 -6.92 8.70
CA VAL A 215 13.04 -6.22 8.32
C VAL A 215 12.97 -4.70 8.52
N GLY A 216 11.77 -4.18 8.77
CA GLY A 216 11.43 -2.77 8.69
C GLY A 216 10.74 -2.43 7.35
N SER A 217 10.35 -1.17 7.17
CA SER A 217 9.66 -0.71 5.96
C SER A 217 10.49 0.32 5.20
N MET A 218 10.84 0.01 3.95
CA MET A 218 11.50 0.96 3.03
C MET A 218 10.59 2.16 2.74
N LYS A 219 9.28 1.95 2.67
CA LYS A 219 8.31 3.03 2.49
C LYS A 219 8.30 3.95 3.71
N ALA A 220 8.36 3.39 4.92
CA ALA A 220 8.45 4.18 6.15
C ALA A 220 9.75 5.01 6.20
N GLU A 221 10.89 4.41 5.82
CA GLU A 221 12.16 5.13 5.72
C GLU A 221 12.08 6.29 4.70
N MET A 222 11.45 6.06 3.55
CA MET A 222 11.26 7.08 2.52
C MET A 222 10.36 8.21 3.01
N ILE A 223 9.22 7.89 3.63
CA ILE A 223 8.29 8.88 4.20
C ILE A 223 9.00 9.73 5.25
N ARG A 224 9.76 9.09 6.15
CA ARG A 224 10.52 9.79 7.21
C ARG A 224 11.53 10.79 6.66
N ASN A 225 12.16 10.48 5.53
CA ASN A 225 13.26 11.27 4.96
C ASN A 225 12.83 12.14 3.77
N VAL A 226 11.52 12.30 3.52
CA VAL A 226 11.03 13.13 2.42
C VAL A 226 11.39 14.61 2.65
N VAL A 227 11.68 15.31 1.58
CA VAL A 227 11.91 16.77 1.63
C VAL A 227 10.56 17.48 1.71
N PRO A 228 10.29 18.25 2.76
CA PRO A 228 9.03 18.99 2.89
C PRO A 228 8.82 19.97 1.73
N SER A 229 7.59 20.06 1.25
CA SER A 229 7.17 21.01 0.20
C SER A 229 5.75 21.49 0.48
N TRP A 230 5.50 22.76 0.22
CA TRP A 230 4.18 23.36 0.37
C TRP A 230 3.90 24.35 -0.78
N PRO A 231 2.67 24.50 -1.26
CA PRO A 231 2.34 25.50 -2.26
C PRO A 231 2.75 26.90 -1.83
N GLU A 232 3.31 27.66 -2.76
CA GLU A 232 3.79 29.01 -2.47
C GLU A 232 2.64 29.92 -2.02
N ASN A 233 2.60 30.23 -0.74
CA ASN A 233 1.83 31.32 -0.18
C ASN A 233 2.61 31.90 1.02
N ASN A 234 2.32 33.14 1.40
CA ASN A 234 3.02 33.81 2.48
C ASN A 234 2.47 33.47 3.88
N LEU A 235 1.76 32.35 4.02
CA LEU A 235 1.12 31.95 5.27
C LEU A 235 1.98 30.95 6.02
N ASN A 236 2.10 31.13 7.33
CA ASN A 236 2.96 30.33 8.20
C ASN A 236 2.21 29.22 8.96
N LYS A 237 0.87 29.19 8.89
CA LYS A 237 0.05 28.12 9.47
C LYS A 237 -0.48 27.26 8.36
N ARG A 238 -0.17 25.95 8.41
CA ARG A 238 -0.38 25.02 7.31
C ARG A 238 -1.21 23.82 7.78
N VAL A 239 -2.35 23.61 7.16
CA VAL A 239 -3.23 22.47 7.42
C VAL A 239 -3.35 21.63 6.15
N LEU A 240 -3.03 20.34 6.25
CA LEU A 240 -3.30 19.37 5.18
C LEU A 240 -4.58 18.62 5.52
N TRP A 241 -5.60 18.74 4.66
CA TRP A 241 -6.84 18.00 4.78
C TRP A 241 -6.87 16.82 3.82
N MET A 242 -6.95 15.59 4.37
CA MET A 242 -6.84 14.33 3.63
C MET A 242 -8.10 13.47 3.80
N PRO A 243 -9.21 13.77 3.09
CA PRO A 243 -10.42 12.97 3.20
C PRO A 243 -10.33 11.65 2.45
N HIS A 244 -10.90 10.60 3.07
CA HIS A 244 -10.95 9.25 2.53
C HIS A 244 -12.15 9.04 1.61
N HIS A 245 -12.05 8.04 0.73
CA HIS A 245 -13.08 7.74 -0.26
C HIS A 245 -14.25 6.90 0.26
N SER A 246 -14.15 6.25 1.42
CA SER A 246 -15.19 5.37 1.96
C SER A 246 -16.30 6.16 2.66
N ILE A 247 -16.96 7.04 1.90
CA ILE A 247 -18.02 7.96 2.39
C ILE A 247 -19.43 7.34 2.39
N GLY A 248 -19.58 6.13 1.84
CA GLY A 248 -20.87 5.42 1.77
C GLY A 248 -21.00 4.34 2.82
N ASP A 249 -22.13 3.61 2.73
CA ASP A 249 -22.38 2.44 3.56
C ASP A 249 -21.55 1.25 3.03
N GLY A 250 -20.46 0.98 3.67
CA GLY A 250 -19.55 -0.11 3.33
C GLY A 250 -19.04 -0.80 4.60
N TRP A 251 -18.01 -1.61 4.46
CA TRP A 251 -17.40 -2.24 5.61
C TRP A 251 -16.29 -1.37 6.25
N PHE A 252 -15.74 -0.42 5.50
CA PHE A 252 -14.71 0.50 5.99
C PHE A 252 -15.27 1.66 6.79
N ASN A 253 -16.21 2.37 6.22
CA ASN A 253 -16.91 3.51 6.80
C ASN A 253 -16.00 4.58 7.46
N MET A 254 -14.86 4.89 6.86
CA MET A 254 -13.92 5.86 7.43
C MET A 254 -14.25 7.29 7.02
N GLY A 255 -14.59 7.50 5.73
CA GLY A 255 -14.70 8.82 5.11
C GLY A 255 -15.89 9.63 5.61
N THR A 256 -15.68 10.93 5.81
CA THR A 256 -16.67 11.91 6.29
C THR A 256 -16.95 13.02 5.28
N PHE A 257 -16.23 13.07 4.15
CA PHE A 257 -16.24 14.17 3.19
C PHE A 257 -17.65 14.63 2.81
N ASN A 258 -18.55 13.69 2.51
CA ASN A 258 -19.93 13.97 2.10
C ASN A 258 -20.78 14.71 3.14
N HIS A 259 -20.32 14.76 4.39
CA HIS A 259 -21.00 15.46 5.49
C HIS A 259 -20.32 16.78 5.86
N VAL A 260 -19.00 16.93 5.58
CA VAL A 260 -18.22 18.05 6.12
C VAL A 260 -17.66 19.01 5.08
N TYR A 261 -17.73 18.70 3.76
CA TYR A 261 -17.06 19.48 2.72
C TYR A 261 -17.49 20.96 2.68
N THR A 262 -18.79 21.25 2.90
CA THR A 262 -19.32 22.61 2.92
C THR A 262 -18.80 23.39 4.14
N ASP A 263 -18.76 22.74 5.29
CA ASP A 263 -18.31 23.38 6.53
C ASP A 263 -16.80 23.60 6.52
N MET A 264 -16.03 22.66 5.96
CA MET A 264 -14.60 22.84 5.69
C MET A 264 -14.31 24.01 4.75
N LEU A 265 -15.09 24.16 3.68
CA LEU A 265 -14.98 25.33 2.78
C LEU A 265 -15.24 26.63 3.53
N ASN A 266 -16.29 26.68 4.34
CA ASN A 266 -16.64 27.85 5.13
C ASN A 266 -15.58 28.16 6.19
N TRP A 267 -15.07 27.15 6.88
CA TRP A 267 -14.01 27.32 7.86
C TRP A 267 -12.75 27.89 7.19
N THR A 268 -12.30 27.32 6.07
CA THR A 268 -11.16 27.81 5.32
C THR A 268 -11.33 29.26 4.88
N ARG A 269 -12.51 29.63 4.39
CA ARG A 269 -12.86 31.01 3.99
C ARG A 269 -12.79 31.98 5.17
N ASN A 270 -13.20 31.55 6.36
CA ASN A 270 -13.21 32.38 7.56
C ASN A 270 -11.85 32.46 8.27
N HIS A 271 -10.86 31.64 7.85
CA HIS A 271 -9.50 31.63 8.40
C HIS A 271 -8.44 32.00 7.35
N PRO A 272 -8.47 33.21 6.77
CA PRO A 272 -7.60 33.59 5.64
C PRO A 272 -6.11 33.63 6.01
N ASN A 273 -5.74 33.53 7.26
CA ASN A 273 -4.38 33.47 7.79
C ASN A 273 -3.84 32.01 7.91
N ILE A 274 -4.65 31.01 7.60
CA ILE A 274 -4.26 29.62 7.60
C ILE A 274 -4.23 29.14 6.14
N SER A 275 -3.12 28.51 5.71
CA SER A 275 -3.04 27.84 4.42
C SER A 275 -3.59 26.43 4.55
N VAL A 276 -4.63 26.11 3.78
CA VAL A 276 -5.27 24.79 3.80
C VAL A 276 -5.10 24.11 2.46
N VAL A 277 -4.47 22.94 2.46
CA VAL A 277 -4.32 22.13 1.26
C VAL A 277 -5.24 20.93 1.35
N LEU A 278 -6.10 20.76 0.34
CA LEU A 278 -6.95 19.58 0.18
C LEU A 278 -6.21 18.54 -0.66
N ASN A 279 -6.03 17.34 -0.10
CA ASN A 279 -5.50 16.17 -0.77
C ASN A 279 -6.44 14.98 -0.57
N PRO A 280 -7.50 14.84 -1.38
CA PRO A 280 -8.46 13.76 -1.23
C PRO A 280 -7.86 12.43 -1.71
N HIS A 281 -8.37 11.33 -1.18
CA HIS A 281 -8.04 10.01 -1.71
C HIS A 281 -8.37 9.94 -3.21
N PRO A 282 -7.50 9.38 -4.07
CA PRO A 282 -7.70 9.36 -5.53
C PRO A 282 -9.03 8.79 -5.99
N SER A 283 -9.59 7.81 -5.28
CA SER A 283 -10.88 7.20 -5.61
C SER A 283 -12.10 7.99 -5.12
N LEU A 284 -11.94 9.10 -4.40
CA LEU A 284 -13.09 9.85 -3.87
C LEU A 284 -14.01 10.39 -4.96
N PRO A 285 -13.50 11.00 -6.06
CA PRO A 285 -14.37 11.46 -7.16
C PRO A 285 -15.16 10.32 -7.81
N ASP A 286 -14.53 9.15 -7.99
CA ASP A 286 -15.18 7.98 -8.60
C ASP A 286 -16.32 7.44 -7.73
N VAL A 287 -16.11 7.42 -6.40
CA VAL A 287 -17.15 7.02 -5.44
C VAL A 287 -18.32 8.01 -5.47
N ILE A 288 -18.04 9.31 -5.47
CA ILE A 288 -19.07 10.35 -5.58
C ILE A 288 -19.84 10.22 -6.91
N GLY A 289 -19.15 9.94 -8.01
CA GLY A 289 -19.77 9.81 -9.33
C GLY A 289 -20.56 8.53 -9.57
N SER A 290 -20.26 7.47 -8.81
CA SER A 290 -20.86 6.13 -8.98
C SER A 290 -21.95 5.80 -7.96
N SER A 291 -22.22 6.68 -6.99
CA SER A 291 -23.14 6.44 -5.88
C SER A 291 -24.17 7.55 -5.78
N ASP A 292 -25.41 7.21 -5.39
CA ASP A 292 -26.49 8.16 -5.18
C ASP A 292 -26.44 8.63 -3.70
N PHE A 293 -25.64 9.65 -3.42
CA PHE A 293 -25.64 10.31 -2.13
C PHE A 293 -26.58 11.52 -2.13
N ASP A 294 -27.45 11.65 -1.13
CA ASP A 294 -28.33 12.82 -0.98
C ASP A 294 -27.52 14.10 -0.73
N SER A 295 -26.39 13.99 -0.03
CA SER A 295 -25.57 15.13 0.38
C SER A 295 -24.65 15.64 -0.72
N ILE A 296 -24.10 14.78 -1.59
CA ILE A 296 -23.09 15.11 -2.59
C ILE A 296 -23.29 14.29 -3.86
N ASN A 297 -23.01 14.92 -5.01
CA ASN A 297 -22.91 14.29 -6.33
C ASN A 297 -21.79 14.97 -7.13
N THR A 298 -21.51 14.53 -8.34
CA THR A 298 -20.45 15.08 -9.19
C THR A 298 -20.59 16.59 -9.42
N GLU A 299 -21.81 17.12 -9.60
CA GLU A 299 -22.04 18.54 -9.83
C GLU A 299 -21.68 19.36 -8.57
N LYS A 300 -22.18 18.96 -7.40
CA LYS A 300 -21.87 19.61 -6.12
C LYS A 300 -20.37 19.51 -5.79
N TYR A 301 -19.73 18.39 -6.12
CA TYR A 301 -18.28 18.21 -5.91
C TYR A 301 -17.47 19.16 -6.80
N ASN A 302 -17.83 19.29 -8.08
CA ASN A 302 -17.17 20.23 -8.98
C ASN A 302 -17.38 21.68 -8.55
N GLN A 303 -18.61 22.04 -8.14
CA GLN A 303 -18.88 23.37 -7.58
C GLN A 303 -18.04 23.64 -6.32
N PHE A 304 -17.94 22.69 -5.42
CA PHE A 304 -17.09 22.80 -4.25
C PHE A 304 -15.61 23.04 -4.64
N LEU A 305 -15.08 22.30 -5.62
CA LEU A 305 -13.69 22.48 -6.09
C LEU A 305 -13.49 23.88 -6.73
N ASP A 306 -14.46 24.38 -7.47
CA ASP A 306 -14.41 25.72 -8.06
C ASP A 306 -14.35 26.80 -6.95
N GLU A 307 -15.20 26.67 -5.92
CA GLU A 307 -15.21 27.57 -4.77
C GLU A 307 -13.94 27.45 -3.92
N TRP A 308 -13.43 26.21 -3.74
CA TRP A 308 -12.19 25.94 -3.02
C TRP A 308 -10.99 26.58 -3.70
N ASN A 309 -10.85 26.38 -5.01
CA ASN A 309 -9.74 26.93 -5.80
C ASN A 309 -9.80 28.47 -5.94
N ALA A 310 -10.96 29.09 -5.68
CA ALA A 310 -11.10 30.53 -5.65
C ALA A 310 -10.60 31.18 -4.34
N LEU A 311 -10.36 30.41 -3.28
CA LEU A 311 -9.86 30.93 -2.01
C LEU A 311 -8.35 31.16 -2.08
N PRO A 312 -7.84 32.35 -1.66
CA PRO A 312 -6.43 32.68 -1.76
C PRO A 312 -5.51 31.89 -0.82
N ASN A 313 -6.09 31.26 0.19
CA ASN A 313 -5.42 30.46 1.21
C ASN A 313 -5.65 28.95 1.07
N ALA A 314 -6.35 28.53 0.01
CA ALA A 314 -6.60 27.12 -0.28
C ALA A 314 -5.68 26.60 -1.38
N GLY A 315 -5.34 25.31 -1.28
CA GLY A 315 -4.61 24.56 -2.31
C GLY A 315 -5.31 23.22 -2.57
N PHE A 316 -5.06 22.64 -3.74
CA PHE A 316 -5.62 21.34 -4.14
C PHE A 316 -4.54 20.48 -4.81
N ILE A 317 -4.35 19.25 -4.32
CA ILE A 317 -3.33 18.32 -4.80
C ILE A 317 -3.99 16.99 -5.12
N VAL A 318 -3.76 16.51 -6.34
CA VAL A 318 -4.20 15.22 -6.84
C VAL A 318 -3.13 14.61 -7.74
N GLY A 319 -2.92 13.30 -7.63
CA GLY A 319 -2.00 12.57 -8.51
C GLY A 319 -0.53 12.69 -8.16
N GLU A 320 -0.20 13.38 -7.08
CA GLU A 320 1.15 13.50 -6.53
C GLU A 320 1.26 12.78 -5.20
N SER A 321 2.50 12.49 -4.77
CA SER A 321 2.77 11.99 -3.42
C SER A 321 2.39 13.05 -2.38
N ASN A 322 1.65 12.64 -1.36
CA ASN A 322 1.23 13.52 -0.26
C ASN A 322 2.32 13.75 0.79
N TYR A 323 3.36 12.92 0.80
CA TYR A 323 4.38 12.94 1.86
C TYR A 323 5.17 14.26 1.98
N PRO A 324 5.54 14.97 0.88
CA PRO A 324 6.16 16.29 1.01
C PRO A 324 5.26 17.30 1.70
N TYR A 325 3.95 17.21 1.46
CA TYR A 325 2.95 18.13 2.01
C TYR A 325 2.63 17.82 3.47
N SER A 326 2.48 16.55 3.83
CA SER A 326 2.29 16.15 5.22
C SER A 326 3.50 16.46 6.09
N ALA A 327 4.73 16.32 5.54
CA ALA A 327 5.95 16.73 6.23
C ALA A 327 6.10 18.26 6.41
N ALA A 328 5.45 19.05 5.56
CA ALA A 328 5.48 20.53 5.62
C ALA A 328 4.29 21.12 6.39
N ALA A 329 3.26 20.32 6.69
CA ALA A 329 2.09 20.75 7.44
C ALA A 329 2.41 20.93 8.93
N ASP A 330 1.75 21.90 9.56
CA ASP A 330 1.76 22.04 11.02
C ASP A 330 0.75 21.08 11.66
N VAL A 331 -0.33 20.73 10.94
CA VAL A 331 -1.36 19.78 11.35
C VAL A 331 -1.93 19.07 10.13
N VAL A 332 -2.17 17.77 10.26
CA VAL A 332 -2.93 16.97 9.28
C VAL A 332 -4.31 16.66 9.85
N LEU A 333 -5.38 17.03 9.12
CA LEU A 333 -6.75 16.61 9.39
C LEU A 333 -7.12 15.49 8.41
N THR A 334 -7.51 14.34 8.92
CA THR A 334 -7.79 13.17 8.08
C THR A 334 -8.92 12.30 8.65
N ASP A 335 -9.52 11.51 7.78
CA ASP A 335 -10.40 10.39 8.10
C ASP A 335 -9.97 9.11 7.36
N GLY A 336 -8.71 9.07 6.86
CA GLY A 336 -8.15 7.95 6.10
C GLY A 336 -7.28 7.03 6.92
N ILE A 337 -7.20 5.75 6.54
CA ILE A 337 -6.44 4.72 7.27
C ILE A 337 -4.94 4.96 7.19
N SER A 338 -4.39 5.02 5.96
CA SER A 338 -2.94 5.08 5.77
C SER A 338 -2.32 6.34 6.38
N SER A 339 -3.01 7.48 6.28
CA SER A 339 -2.56 8.75 6.85
C SER A 339 -2.42 8.69 8.38
N LEU A 340 -3.20 7.86 9.08
CA LEU A 340 -3.15 7.74 10.54
C LEU A 340 -1.82 7.18 11.06
N TYR A 341 -1.11 6.39 10.27
CA TYR A 341 0.21 5.88 10.64
C TYR A 341 1.35 6.48 9.81
N GLU A 342 1.13 6.81 8.54
CA GLU A 342 2.18 7.36 7.67
C GLU A 342 2.60 8.78 8.10
N VAL A 343 1.68 9.62 8.53
CA VAL A 343 1.98 10.98 9.01
C VAL A 343 2.74 10.96 10.33
N GLN A 344 2.51 9.98 11.22
CA GLN A 344 3.29 9.82 12.44
C GLN A 344 4.77 9.57 12.18
N LEU A 345 5.13 8.98 11.03
CA LEU A 345 6.52 8.81 10.63
C LEU A 345 7.26 10.14 10.42
N GLN A 346 6.54 11.23 10.25
CA GLN A 346 7.06 12.58 10.00
C GLN A 346 7.00 13.48 11.24
N ASP A 347 6.55 12.95 12.38
CA ASP A 347 6.33 13.67 13.62
C ASP A 347 5.35 14.86 13.46
N THR A 348 4.43 14.78 12.48
CA THR A 348 3.43 15.81 12.20
C THR A 348 2.16 15.53 13.01
N PRO A 349 1.59 16.52 13.71
CA PRO A 349 0.34 16.36 14.48
C PRO A 349 -0.81 15.90 13.60
N ILE A 350 -1.60 14.94 14.09
CA ILE A 350 -2.73 14.36 13.37
C ILE A 350 -4.01 14.57 14.17
N VAL A 351 -5.02 15.12 13.51
CA VAL A 351 -6.40 15.13 13.98
C VAL A 351 -7.21 14.17 13.11
N TYR A 352 -7.78 13.17 13.73
CA TYR A 352 -8.64 12.17 13.08
C TYR A 352 -10.11 12.49 13.32
N LEU A 353 -10.83 12.80 12.24
CA LEU A 353 -12.27 12.95 12.27
C LEU A 353 -12.91 11.56 12.18
N GLU A 354 -13.22 11.00 13.32
CA GLU A 354 -13.61 9.61 13.51
C GLU A 354 -15.11 9.39 13.33
N ARG A 355 -15.49 8.54 12.39
CA ARG A 355 -16.89 8.07 12.31
C ARG A 355 -17.15 7.01 13.39
N PHE A 356 -18.35 7.04 13.94
CA PHE A 356 -18.77 6.08 15.00
C PHE A 356 -18.98 4.65 14.47
N ASP A 357 -19.20 4.49 13.16
CA ASP A 357 -19.55 3.23 12.48
C ASP A 357 -18.39 2.68 11.60
N HIS A 358 -17.17 3.20 11.77
CA HIS A 358 -16.01 2.71 11.03
C HIS A 358 -15.59 1.29 11.48
N VAL A 359 -14.85 0.60 10.62
CA VAL A 359 -14.22 -0.67 10.97
C VAL A 359 -13.30 -0.50 12.18
N ALA A 360 -13.35 -1.41 13.14
CA ALA A 360 -12.53 -1.34 14.34
C ALA A 360 -11.03 -1.42 13.99
N PHE A 361 -10.22 -0.70 14.74
CA PHE A 361 -8.77 -0.85 14.71
C PHE A 361 -8.37 -2.18 15.37
N SER A 362 -7.31 -2.79 14.88
CA SER A 362 -6.69 -3.95 15.54
C SER A 362 -5.96 -3.54 16.82
N GLU A 363 -5.42 -4.50 17.56
CA GLU A 363 -4.55 -4.21 18.70
C GLU A 363 -3.35 -3.33 18.29
N ILE A 364 -2.75 -3.61 17.12
CA ILE A 364 -1.66 -2.80 16.57
C ILE A 364 -2.19 -1.42 16.16
N GLY A 365 -3.35 -1.36 15.50
CA GLY A 365 -3.99 -0.12 15.12
C GLY A 365 -4.29 0.77 16.32
N GLU A 366 -4.92 0.24 17.38
CA GLU A 366 -5.21 1.01 18.60
C GLU A 366 -3.92 1.51 19.28
N LYS A 367 -2.82 0.74 19.22
CA LYS A 367 -1.53 1.24 19.70
C LYS A 367 -1.05 2.45 18.90
N TRP A 368 -1.16 2.43 17.58
CA TRP A 368 -0.82 3.58 16.74
C TRP A 368 -1.77 4.76 16.95
N MET A 369 -3.05 4.49 17.22
CA MET A 369 -4.04 5.52 17.51
C MET A 369 -3.77 6.30 18.80
N THR A 370 -2.89 5.82 19.69
CA THR A 370 -2.44 6.58 20.86
C THR A 370 -1.63 7.84 20.50
N GLY A 371 -1.09 7.92 19.28
CA GLY A 371 -0.39 9.09 18.74
C GLY A 371 -1.28 10.04 17.92
N VAL A 372 -2.62 9.91 17.99
CA VAL A 372 -3.58 10.64 17.14
C VAL A 372 -4.63 11.33 18.00
N HIS A 373 -4.91 12.60 17.73
CA HIS A 373 -6.03 13.33 18.31
C HIS A 373 -7.34 12.86 17.66
N ARG A 374 -8.18 12.13 18.40
CA ARG A 374 -9.44 11.54 17.91
C ARG A 374 -10.62 12.44 18.23
N GLU A 375 -11.39 12.83 17.21
CA GLU A 375 -12.54 13.72 17.32
C GLU A 375 -13.75 13.15 16.58
N GLN A 376 -14.90 13.13 17.21
CA GLN A 376 -16.13 12.56 16.64
C GLN A 376 -17.04 13.60 15.98
N SER A 377 -16.63 14.87 15.96
CA SER A 377 -17.36 15.95 15.29
C SER A 377 -16.40 16.88 14.58
N LEU A 378 -16.86 17.51 13.50
CA LEU A 378 -16.04 18.48 12.78
C LEU A 378 -15.64 19.67 13.66
N ASP A 379 -16.56 20.18 14.48
CA ASP A 379 -16.26 21.29 15.41
C ASP A 379 -15.15 20.92 16.40
N GLY A 380 -15.19 19.70 16.95
CA GLY A 380 -14.12 19.16 17.80
C GLY A 380 -12.79 19.10 17.04
N ALA A 381 -12.81 18.52 15.82
CA ALA A 381 -11.62 18.40 14.98
C ALA A 381 -11.01 19.76 14.62
N LEU A 382 -11.82 20.74 14.25
CA LEU A 382 -11.35 22.09 13.93
C LEU A 382 -10.79 22.82 15.17
N ASN A 383 -11.40 22.67 16.34
CA ASN A 383 -10.87 23.18 17.61
C ASN A 383 -9.50 22.56 17.96
N SER A 384 -9.36 21.26 17.74
CA SER A 384 -8.07 20.56 17.92
C SER A 384 -7.02 21.04 16.92
N VAL A 385 -7.38 21.24 15.65
CA VAL A 385 -6.51 21.84 14.63
C VAL A 385 -6.04 23.24 15.07
N GLU A 386 -6.95 24.12 15.48
CA GLU A 386 -6.62 25.49 15.89
C GLU A 386 -5.70 25.50 17.13
N THR A 387 -5.91 24.58 18.06
CA THR A 387 -5.07 24.41 19.25
C THR A 387 -3.66 24.01 18.85
N LEU A 388 -3.51 23.01 17.98
CA LEU A 388 -2.22 22.48 17.52
C LEU A 388 -1.44 23.49 16.65
N LEU A 389 -2.14 24.37 15.93
CA LEU A 389 -1.51 25.50 15.22
C LEU A 389 -0.90 26.58 16.13
N GLY A 390 -1.13 26.52 17.42
CA GLY A 390 -0.67 27.49 18.39
C GLY A 390 0.13 26.92 19.57
N ALA A 391 0.24 25.60 19.68
CA ALA A 391 0.90 24.92 20.81
C ALA A 391 1.68 23.68 20.33
N ASP A 392 2.57 23.18 21.20
CA ASP A 392 3.27 21.94 20.96
C ASP A 392 2.28 20.74 21.03
N ASP A 393 2.50 19.75 20.18
CA ASP A 393 1.71 18.51 20.17
C ASP A 393 2.08 17.62 21.37
N SER A 394 1.11 17.41 22.26
CA SER A 394 1.27 16.55 23.45
C SER A 394 1.44 15.07 23.11
N LEU A 395 1.11 14.64 21.89
CA LEU A 395 1.23 13.25 21.45
C LEU A 395 2.50 12.96 20.63
N ARG A 396 3.33 13.96 20.41
CA ARG A 396 4.54 13.82 19.58
C ARG A 396 5.49 12.70 20.05
N GLU A 397 5.71 12.59 21.36
CA GLU A 397 6.57 11.52 21.90
C GLU A 397 5.99 10.14 21.59
N GLN A 398 4.66 10.00 21.66
CA GLN A 398 3.99 8.75 21.34
C GLN A 398 4.09 8.43 19.83
N GLN A 399 3.99 9.43 18.95
CA GLN A 399 4.21 9.25 17.51
C GLN A 399 5.63 8.73 17.22
N ILE A 400 6.63 9.29 17.87
CA ILE A 400 8.03 8.84 17.74
C ILE A 400 8.18 7.39 18.19
N GLU A 401 7.57 6.99 19.31
CA GLU A 401 7.60 5.60 19.77
C GLU A 401 6.87 4.65 18.83
N ASN A 402 5.73 5.06 18.26
CA ASN A 402 5.02 4.29 17.26
C ASN A 402 5.87 4.10 15.99
N ALA A 403 6.50 5.15 15.49
CA ALA A 403 7.34 5.11 14.29
C ALA A 403 8.51 4.11 14.43
N LYS A 404 9.09 3.94 15.62
CA LYS A 404 10.16 2.98 15.88
C LYS A 404 9.76 1.54 15.61
N MET A 405 8.46 1.22 15.61
CA MET A 405 7.98 -0.15 15.37
C MET A 405 8.24 -0.62 13.93
N VAL A 406 8.31 0.31 12.98
CA VAL A 406 8.43 0.01 11.54
C VAL A 406 9.70 0.56 10.89
N LEU A 407 10.41 1.45 11.59
CA LEU A 407 11.71 1.95 11.16
C LEU A 407 12.80 0.98 11.57
N SER A 408 13.79 0.80 10.72
CA SER A 408 14.94 -0.06 10.99
C SER A 408 16.18 0.78 11.31
N GLU A 409 17.04 0.28 12.21
CA GLU A 409 18.36 0.87 12.48
C GLU A 409 19.34 0.70 11.30
N THR A 410 19.09 -0.29 10.43
CA THR A 410 19.89 -0.58 9.26
C THR A 410 19.04 -0.52 8.00
N ASN A 411 19.66 -0.18 6.86
CA ASN A 411 18.95 -0.06 5.58
C ASN A 411 18.17 -1.33 5.22
N VAL A 412 16.85 -1.22 5.08
CA VAL A 412 15.95 -2.34 4.84
C VAL A 412 16.23 -3.00 3.48
N ALA A 413 16.47 -2.21 2.42
CA ALA A 413 16.77 -2.77 1.11
C ALA A 413 18.03 -3.66 1.14
N THR A 414 19.05 -3.26 1.87
CA THR A 414 20.28 -4.07 2.05
C THR A 414 19.98 -5.40 2.74
N LYS A 415 19.17 -5.40 3.80
CA LYS A 415 18.78 -6.65 4.49
C LYS A 415 18.06 -7.61 3.54
N ILE A 416 17.16 -7.09 2.71
CA ILE A 416 16.42 -7.89 1.74
C ILE A 416 17.38 -8.49 0.69
N LEU A 417 18.30 -7.67 0.15
CA LEU A 417 19.28 -8.13 -0.82
C LEU A 417 20.24 -9.19 -0.22
N ASP A 418 20.67 -9.01 1.02
CA ASP A 418 21.54 -9.96 1.70
C ASP A 418 20.85 -11.31 1.96
N ASP A 419 19.57 -11.33 2.33
CA ASP A 419 18.78 -12.57 2.48
C ASP A 419 18.67 -13.32 1.15
N MET A 420 18.43 -12.60 0.03
CA MET A 420 18.40 -13.21 -1.31
C MET A 420 19.78 -13.79 -1.71
N VAL A 421 20.87 -13.09 -1.43
CA VAL A 421 22.22 -13.59 -1.72
C VAL A 421 22.52 -14.83 -0.90
N ALA A 422 22.19 -14.83 0.39
CA ALA A 422 22.40 -15.98 1.27
C ALA A 422 21.65 -17.23 0.77
N GLU A 423 20.41 -17.06 0.32
CA GLU A 423 19.63 -18.15 -0.27
C GLU A 423 20.25 -18.65 -1.58
N PHE A 424 20.62 -17.74 -2.48
CA PHE A 424 21.26 -18.09 -3.75
C PHE A 424 22.57 -18.87 -3.56
N GLU A 425 23.42 -18.44 -2.61
CA GLU A 425 24.66 -19.15 -2.30
C GLU A 425 24.40 -20.52 -1.66
N SER A 426 23.37 -20.64 -0.83
CA SER A 426 22.98 -21.91 -0.22
C SER A 426 22.56 -22.97 -1.26
N GLU A 427 21.94 -22.54 -2.36
CA GLU A 427 21.54 -23.44 -3.44
C GLU A 427 22.71 -23.91 -4.30
N LYS A 428 23.77 -23.12 -4.42
CA LYS A 428 24.99 -23.55 -5.14
C LYS A 428 25.74 -24.66 -4.41
N LEU A 429 25.55 -24.79 -3.11
CA LEU A 429 26.21 -25.78 -2.27
C LEU A 429 25.46 -27.12 -2.22
N LYS A 430 24.23 -27.17 -2.72
CA LYS A 430 23.39 -28.38 -2.83
C LYS A 430 23.53 -29.03 -4.19
#